data_19ae6c29bd6f7e5d7542acd4f1bf0733
#
_entry.id   19ae6c29bd6f7e5d7542acd4f1bf0733
#
_cell.length_a   1.000
_cell.length_b   1.000
_cell.length_c   1.000
_cell.angle_alpha   90.00
_cell.angle_beta   90.00
_cell.angle_gamma   90.00
#
_symmetry.space_group_name_H-M   'P 1'
#
loop_
_entity.id
_entity.type
_entity.pdbx_description
1 polymer ?
#
loop_
_entity_poly.entity_id
_entity_poly.type
_entity_poly.pdbx_seq_one_letter_code
_entity_poly.pdbx_strand_id
1 'polypeptide(L)'
;MTRASFKSFSLLTLILVVELAFGQPTFHVTNYSKSEYKAGNQNWDLSIAGDRLLFVANNNGLLHFNGANWELENIPSKTIIRSVLYDNDKLFVGSFEEFGYWDITNNTLGNYHSLSTSIQ
;
A
#
# COMPACT_ATOMS: atom_id res chain seq x y z
N MET A 1 1.98 -14.78 58.65
CA MET A 1 1.02 -14.76 57.52
C MET A 1 1.11 -13.49 56.68
N THR A 2 1.35 -12.35 57.22
CA THR A 2 1.43 -11.08 56.49
C THR A 2 2.63 -10.94 55.52
N ARG A 3 3.77 -11.61 55.79
CA ARG A 3 4.98 -11.52 54.94
C ARG A 3 4.86 -12.27 53.60
N ALA A 4 4.17 -13.39 53.53
CA ALA A 4 3.96 -14.14 52.25
C ALA A 4 2.96 -13.43 51.34
N SER A 5 1.89 -12.83 51.89
CA SER A 5 0.91 -12.05 51.17
C SER A 5 1.51 -10.78 50.58
N PHE A 6 2.39 -10.09 51.31
CA PHE A 6 3.07 -8.89 50.82
C PHE A 6 4.06 -9.18 49.69
N LYS A 7 4.78 -10.30 49.75
CA LYS A 7 5.69 -10.74 48.68
C LYS A 7 4.93 -11.13 47.42
N SER A 8 3.79 -11.80 47.55
CA SER A 8 2.94 -12.16 46.43
C SER A 8 2.30 -10.92 45.76
N PHE A 9 1.87 -9.94 46.54
CA PHE A 9 1.34 -8.69 46.04
C PHE A 9 2.42 -7.88 45.29
N SER A 10 3.63 -7.80 45.82
CA SER A 10 4.78 -7.12 45.21
C SER A 10 5.18 -7.77 43.89
N LEU A 11 5.18 -9.12 43.82
CA LEU A 11 5.47 -9.87 42.58
C LEU A 11 4.40 -9.62 41.52
N LEU A 12 3.13 -9.63 41.89
CA LEU A 12 2.01 -9.37 40.98
C LEU A 12 2.08 -7.95 40.43
N THR A 13 2.40 -6.96 41.23
CA THR A 13 2.57 -5.57 40.80
C THR A 13 3.75 -5.43 39.84
N LEU A 14 4.86 -6.13 40.08
CA LEU A 14 6.02 -6.12 39.22
C LEU A 14 5.70 -6.72 37.83
N ILE A 15 4.97 -7.82 37.80
CA ILE A 15 4.51 -8.46 36.52
C ILE A 15 3.61 -7.49 35.74
N LEU A 16 2.66 -6.84 36.41
CA LEU A 16 1.75 -5.89 35.76
C LEU A 16 2.50 -4.69 35.16
N VAL A 17 3.51 -4.18 35.83
CA VAL A 17 4.34 -3.06 35.32
C VAL A 17 5.16 -3.48 34.12
N VAL A 18 5.68 -4.71 34.09
CA VAL A 18 6.42 -5.25 32.93
C VAL A 18 5.53 -5.38 31.72
N GLU A 19 4.31 -5.88 31.86
CA GLU A 19 3.33 -5.98 30.74
C GLU A 19 2.98 -4.60 30.16
N LEU A 20 2.84 -3.57 30.98
CA LEU A 20 2.57 -2.21 30.53
C LEU A 20 3.76 -1.56 29.80
N ALA A 21 4.98 -1.99 30.09
CA ALA A 21 6.19 -1.45 29.45
C ALA A 21 6.42 -1.98 28.02
N PHE A 22 5.88 -3.15 27.66
CA PHE A 22 6.05 -3.77 26.35
C PHE A 22 4.84 -3.62 25.40
N GLY A 23 3.77 -2.98 25.86
CA GLY A 23 2.48 -2.95 25.18
C GLY A 23 2.28 -1.87 24.10
N GLN A 24 3.31 -1.12 23.70
CA GLN A 24 3.14 -0.08 22.67
C GLN A 24 3.67 -0.55 21.31
N PRO A 25 2.79 -0.82 20.32
CA PRO A 25 3.24 -1.09 18.96
C PRO A 25 3.87 0.17 18.38
N THR A 26 5.14 0.11 18.03
CA THR A 26 5.80 1.17 17.26
C THR A 26 5.49 0.97 15.79
N PHE A 27 4.68 1.86 15.22
CA PHE A 27 4.46 1.90 13.78
C PHE A 27 5.68 2.52 13.10
N HIS A 28 6.27 1.80 12.16
CA HIS A 28 7.30 2.36 11.31
C HIS A 28 6.62 3.17 10.19
N VAL A 29 6.84 4.47 10.19
CA VAL A 29 6.30 5.38 9.19
C VAL A 29 7.42 5.80 8.25
N THR A 30 7.27 5.53 6.96
CA THR A 30 8.16 6.03 5.91
C THR A 30 7.43 7.06 5.08
N ASN A 31 7.98 8.26 5.00
CA ASN A 31 7.46 9.33 4.16
C ASN A 31 8.25 9.38 2.86
N TYR A 32 7.56 9.26 1.73
CA TYR A 32 8.16 9.42 0.41
C TYR A 32 7.87 10.81 -0.14
N SER A 33 8.91 11.53 -0.49
CA SER A 33 8.80 12.86 -1.09
C SER A 33 8.53 12.76 -2.60
N LYS A 34 8.02 13.83 -3.19
CA LYS A 34 7.81 13.92 -4.64
C LYS A 34 9.10 13.68 -5.45
N SER A 35 10.24 14.10 -4.92
CA SER A 35 11.55 13.87 -5.56
C SER A 35 11.94 12.39 -5.60
N GLU A 36 11.43 11.57 -4.69
CA GLU A 36 11.68 10.13 -4.65
C GLU A 36 10.77 9.37 -5.62
N TYR A 37 9.45 9.63 -5.61
CA TYR A 37 8.52 8.90 -6.48
C TYR A 37 8.34 9.54 -7.88
N LYS A 38 8.84 10.75 -8.12
CA LYS A 38 8.94 11.44 -9.43
C LYS A 38 7.63 11.50 -10.24
N ALA A 39 6.51 11.72 -9.59
CA ALA A 39 5.20 11.80 -10.21
C ALA A 39 4.43 13.05 -9.75
N GLY A 40 3.17 13.18 -10.15
CA GLY A 40 2.30 14.29 -9.76
C GLY A 40 2.05 14.36 -8.25
N ASN A 41 1.68 15.52 -7.74
CA ASN A 41 1.39 15.72 -6.32
C ASN A 41 0.07 15.09 -5.87
N GLN A 42 -0.80 14.76 -6.81
CA GLN A 42 -2.15 14.34 -6.51
C GLN A 42 -2.29 12.84 -6.73
N ASN A 43 -2.56 12.16 -5.64
CA ASN A 43 -2.89 10.74 -5.60
C ASN A 43 -4.38 10.60 -5.31
N TRP A 44 -5.06 9.75 -6.07
CA TRP A 44 -6.52 9.62 -6.03
C TRP A 44 -6.98 8.36 -5.31
N ASP A 45 -6.23 7.28 -5.47
CA ASP A 45 -6.59 5.97 -4.97
C ASP A 45 -5.34 5.11 -4.81
N LEU A 46 -5.43 4.06 -4.01
CA LEU A 46 -4.33 3.12 -3.81
C LEU A 46 -4.84 1.68 -3.68
N SER A 47 -4.02 0.74 -4.12
CA SER A 47 -4.27 -0.70 -3.98
C SER A 47 -2.97 -1.43 -3.66
N ILE A 48 -3.07 -2.52 -2.89
CA ILE A 48 -1.92 -3.30 -2.45
C ILE A 48 -2.05 -4.73 -2.99
N ALA A 49 -0.96 -5.27 -3.52
CA ALA A 49 -0.86 -6.65 -3.93
C ALA A 49 0.22 -7.38 -3.13
N GLY A 50 -0.19 -8.41 -2.39
CA GLY A 50 0.70 -9.14 -1.50
C GLY A 50 1.32 -8.22 -0.43
N ASP A 51 2.57 -8.50 -0.08
CA ASP A 51 3.24 -7.81 1.03
C ASP A 51 4.10 -6.60 0.58
N ARG A 52 4.28 -6.40 -0.72
CA ARG A 52 5.32 -5.48 -1.22
C ARG A 52 4.92 -4.57 -2.37
N LEU A 53 3.86 -4.88 -3.11
CA LEU A 53 3.43 -4.06 -4.23
C LEU A 53 2.39 -3.05 -3.77
N LEU A 54 2.69 -1.79 -3.98
CA LEU A 54 1.75 -0.70 -3.77
C LEU A 54 1.50 -0.02 -5.12
N PHE A 55 0.24 0.14 -5.47
CA PHE A 55 -0.21 0.84 -6.67
C PHE A 55 -0.98 2.10 -6.29
N VAL A 56 -0.67 3.19 -6.95
CA VAL A 56 -1.26 4.50 -6.67
C VAL A 56 -1.76 5.13 -7.97
N ALA A 57 -3.03 5.47 -8.00
CA ALA A 57 -3.63 6.29 -9.06
C ALA A 57 -3.13 7.72 -8.91
N ASN A 58 -2.37 8.22 -9.89
CA ASN A 58 -1.73 9.52 -9.82
C ASN A 58 -2.09 10.38 -11.04
N ASN A 59 -1.95 11.68 -10.90
CA ASN A 59 -2.19 12.64 -12.00
C ASN A 59 -1.32 12.37 -13.23
N ASN A 60 -0.16 11.76 -13.07
CA ASN A 60 0.78 11.48 -14.16
C ASN A 60 0.67 10.05 -14.71
N GLY A 61 -0.17 9.19 -14.11
CA GLY A 61 -0.32 7.80 -14.53
C GLY A 61 -0.45 6.84 -13.35
N LEU A 62 -0.03 5.60 -13.53
CA LEU A 62 0.08 4.60 -12.47
C LEU A 62 1.45 4.71 -11.81
N LEU A 63 1.46 5.07 -10.56
CA LEU A 63 2.66 5.04 -9.74
C LEU A 63 2.67 3.71 -8.97
N HIS A 64 3.76 2.98 -9.04
CA HIS A 64 3.87 1.73 -8.29
C HIS A 64 5.20 1.59 -7.57
N PHE A 65 5.15 0.90 -6.43
CA PHE A 65 6.30 0.62 -5.58
C PHE A 65 6.48 -0.88 -5.43
N ASN A 66 7.66 -1.38 -5.74
CA ASN A 66 7.98 -2.81 -5.71
C ASN A 66 8.66 -3.28 -4.39
N GLY A 67 8.64 -2.43 -3.37
CA GLY A 67 9.34 -2.65 -2.10
C GLY A 67 10.73 -2.02 -2.03
N ALA A 68 11.27 -1.53 -3.16
CA ALA A 68 12.57 -0.88 -3.26
C ALA A 68 12.53 0.42 -4.05
N ASN A 69 11.86 0.44 -5.19
CA ASN A 69 11.85 1.56 -6.12
C ASN A 69 10.42 1.97 -6.49
N TRP A 70 10.27 3.26 -6.79
CA TRP A 70 9.08 3.85 -7.39
C TRP A 70 9.22 3.89 -8.90
N GLU A 71 8.18 3.48 -9.61
CA GLU A 71 8.10 3.50 -11.07
C GLU A 71 6.77 4.14 -11.50
N LEU A 72 6.79 4.87 -12.62
CA LEU A 72 5.61 5.51 -13.19
C LEU A 72 5.29 4.89 -14.54
N GLU A 73 4.11 4.33 -14.68
CA GLU A 73 3.59 3.73 -15.89
C GLU A 73 2.41 4.52 -16.44
N ASN A 74 2.28 4.51 -17.76
CA ASN A 74 1.18 5.18 -18.45
C ASN A 74 0.29 4.18 -19.16
N ILE A 75 -1.02 4.44 -19.13
CA ILE A 75 -1.95 3.82 -20.08
C ILE A 75 -1.76 4.45 -21.47
N PRO A 76 -2.19 3.79 -22.55
CA PRO A 76 -1.98 4.30 -23.92
C PRO A 76 -2.47 5.73 -24.17
N SER A 77 -3.58 6.12 -23.54
CA SER A 77 -4.14 7.48 -23.62
C SER A 77 -3.35 8.54 -22.87
N LYS A 78 -2.39 8.13 -22.00
CA LYS A 78 -1.56 9.01 -21.15
C LYS A 78 -2.35 10.00 -20.31
N THR A 79 -3.54 9.60 -19.88
CA THR A 79 -4.40 10.42 -19.02
C THR A 79 -4.19 10.10 -17.54
N ILE A 80 -4.78 10.94 -16.70
CA ILE A 80 -4.80 10.75 -15.24
C ILE A 80 -5.46 9.44 -14.89
N ILE A 81 -4.86 8.65 -14.00
CA ILE A 81 -5.50 7.50 -13.40
C ILE A 81 -6.22 7.94 -12.12
N ARG A 82 -7.50 7.57 -12.01
CA ARG A 82 -8.39 7.98 -10.91
C ARG A 82 -8.69 6.88 -9.91
N SER A 83 -8.65 5.62 -10.36
CA SER A 83 -8.92 4.47 -9.51
C SER A 83 -8.02 3.31 -9.84
N VAL A 84 -7.67 2.51 -8.85
CA VAL A 84 -6.89 1.30 -8.98
C VAL A 84 -7.46 0.21 -8.07
N LEU A 85 -7.50 -1.03 -8.57
CA LEU A 85 -7.91 -2.19 -7.79
C LEU A 85 -7.10 -3.41 -8.22
N TYR A 86 -6.36 -3.99 -7.30
CA TYR A 86 -5.72 -5.29 -7.50
C TYR A 86 -6.69 -6.42 -7.13
N ASP A 87 -6.92 -7.33 -8.05
CA ASP A 87 -7.68 -8.55 -7.82
C ASP A 87 -7.23 -9.66 -8.78
N ASN A 88 -7.01 -10.86 -8.28
CA ASN A 88 -6.70 -12.06 -9.06
C ASN A 88 -5.61 -11.86 -10.14
N ASP A 89 -4.45 -11.40 -9.73
CA ASP A 89 -3.29 -11.14 -10.61
C ASP A 89 -3.56 -10.13 -11.73
N LYS A 90 -4.54 -9.27 -11.54
CA LYS A 90 -4.85 -8.14 -12.41
C LYS A 90 -4.91 -6.84 -11.61
N LEU A 91 -4.35 -5.79 -12.19
CA LEU A 91 -4.51 -4.44 -11.67
C LEU A 91 -5.48 -3.68 -12.56
N PHE A 92 -6.71 -3.57 -12.12
CA PHE A 92 -7.73 -2.77 -12.78
C PHE A 92 -7.49 -1.28 -12.55
N VAL A 93 -7.70 -0.49 -13.59
CA VAL A 93 -7.57 0.96 -13.53
C VAL A 93 -8.71 1.66 -14.24
N GLY A 94 -9.12 2.77 -13.66
CA GLY A 94 -10.09 3.70 -14.25
C GLY A 94 -9.46 5.07 -14.45
N SER A 95 -9.71 5.63 -15.62
CA SER A 95 -9.22 6.92 -16.08
C SER A 95 -10.34 7.71 -16.74
N PHE A 96 -10.00 8.85 -17.37
CA PHE A 96 -10.95 9.61 -18.15
C PHE A 96 -11.18 8.93 -19.52
N GLU A 97 -12.41 8.51 -19.81
CA GLU A 97 -12.81 7.81 -21.02
C GLU A 97 -12.04 6.50 -21.33
N GLU A 98 -11.32 5.97 -20.32
CA GLU A 98 -10.52 4.76 -20.47
C GLU A 98 -10.60 3.94 -19.19
N PHE A 99 -10.80 2.62 -19.32
CA PHE A 99 -10.60 1.67 -18.26
C PHE A 99 -10.04 0.36 -18.81
N GLY A 100 -9.30 -0.34 -17.97
CA GLY A 100 -8.65 -1.57 -18.38
C GLY A 100 -7.89 -2.20 -17.21
N TYR A 101 -6.97 -3.07 -17.54
CA TYR A 101 -6.14 -3.70 -16.53
C TYR A 101 -4.73 -4.04 -17.03
N TRP A 102 -3.79 -4.12 -16.14
CA TRP A 102 -2.50 -4.78 -16.35
C TRP A 102 -2.53 -6.19 -15.77
N ASP A 103 -1.90 -7.13 -16.45
CA ASP A 103 -1.58 -8.41 -15.87
C ASP A 103 -0.44 -8.24 -14.85
N ILE A 104 -0.52 -8.94 -13.72
CA ILE A 104 0.55 -8.97 -12.71
C ILE A 104 1.13 -10.38 -12.71
N THR A 105 2.40 -10.50 -13.03
CA THR A 105 3.11 -11.79 -13.04
C THR A 105 4.41 -11.65 -12.28
N ASN A 106 4.65 -12.55 -11.31
CA ASN A 106 5.86 -12.52 -10.47
C ASN A 106 6.13 -11.13 -9.84
N ASN A 107 5.09 -10.48 -9.33
CA ASN A 107 5.16 -9.14 -8.77
C ASN A 107 5.63 -8.06 -9.76
N THR A 108 5.42 -8.27 -11.03
CA THR A 108 5.80 -7.33 -12.09
C THR A 108 4.57 -6.98 -12.93
N LEU A 109 4.49 -5.71 -13.32
CA LEU A 109 3.47 -5.20 -14.22
C LEU A 109 3.73 -5.74 -15.63
N GLY A 110 2.74 -6.41 -16.20
CA GLY A 110 2.79 -7.00 -17.54
C GLY A 110 2.15 -6.09 -18.60
N ASN A 111 1.38 -6.69 -19.50
CA ASN A 111 0.72 -5.96 -20.59
C ASN A 111 -0.56 -5.27 -20.10
N TYR A 112 -0.83 -4.10 -20.68
CA TYR A 112 -2.10 -3.38 -20.50
C TYR A 112 -3.15 -3.87 -21.49
N HIS A 113 -4.36 -4.10 -20.99
CA HIS A 113 -5.54 -4.49 -21.75
C HIS A 113 -6.64 -3.44 -21.57
N SER A 114 -6.95 -2.70 -22.63
CA SER A 114 -8.07 -1.77 -22.61
C SER A 114 -9.39 -2.52 -22.69
N LEU A 115 -10.34 -2.15 -21.87
CA LEU A 115 -11.72 -2.65 -21.89
C LEU A 115 -12.68 -1.62 -22.51
N SER A 116 -12.31 -0.35 -22.54
CA SER A 116 -13.14 0.71 -23.14
C SER A 116 -13.26 0.58 -24.65
N THR A 117 -12.24 0.11 -25.35
CA THR A 117 -12.26 -0.12 -26.80
C THR A 117 -13.14 -1.29 -27.23
N SER A 118 -13.50 -2.19 -26.33
CA SER A 118 -14.37 -3.34 -26.60
C SER A 118 -15.86 -3.03 -26.54
N ILE A 119 -16.24 -1.80 -26.17
CA ILE A 119 -17.63 -1.38 -25.97
C ILE A 119 -18.14 -0.50 -27.12
N GLN A 120 -17.29 -0.15 -28.07
CA GLN A 120 -17.65 0.64 -29.26
C GLN A 120 -18.18 -0.27 -30.39
#